data_a844314727a79b09103f57ababcca8ca
#
_entry.id   a844314727a79b09103f57ababcca8ca
#
_cell.length_a   1.000
_cell.length_b   1.000
_cell.length_c   1.000
_cell.angle_alpha   90.00
_cell.angle_beta   90.00
_cell.angle_gamma   90.00
#
_symmetry.space_group_name_H-M   'P 1'
#
loop_
_entity.id
_entity.type
_entity.pdbx_description
1 polymer ?
#
loop_
_entity_poly.entity_id
_entity_poly.type
_entity_poly.pdbx_seq_one_letter_code
_entity_poly.pdbx_strand_id
1 'polypeptide(L)'
;VNKFEDLSVILKLVSGETILCQVLSDTDKNMIIRDPLEIRVHSQTTSEGVRSTTYYADWFLASKSRIHMIRKEHVISAAIPDDATKTNYAGIIENRDGAPSEPDKKFNWEQQFDFGDTSPDR
;
A
#
# COMPACT_ATOMS: atom_id res chain seq x y z
N VAL A 1 -15.11 -14.19 -4.91
CA VAL A 1 -13.94 -13.74 -5.67
C VAL A 1 -13.51 -12.36 -5.21
N ASN A 2 -12.25 -12.21 -5.04
CA ASN A 2 -11.66 -10.98 -4.59
C ASN A 2 -11.56 -10.01 -5.78
N LYS A 3 -12.37 -8.98 -5.77
CA LYS A 3 -12.45 -8.11 -6.92
C LYS A 3 -11.21 -7.21 -7.11
N PHE A 4 -10.40 -7.07 -6.08
CA PHE A 4 -9.20 -6.23 -6.16
C PHE A 4 -7.92 -7.04 -6.20
N GLU A 5 -8.03 -8.34 -6.24
CA GLU A 5 -6.85 -9.20 -6.20
C GLU A 5 -5.92 -8.87 -7.36
N ASP A 6 -4.63 -8.74 -7.05
CA ASP A 6 -3.58 -8.46 -8.04
C ASP A 6 -3.74 -7.13 -8.76
N LEU A 7 -4.50 -6.23 -8.17
CA LEU A 7 -4.67 -4.90 -8.74
C LEU A 7 -4.03 -3.85 -7.86
N SER A 8 -3.52 -2.81 -8.50
CA SER A 8 -3.14 -1.62 -7.76
C SER A 8 -4.39 -0.85 -7.42
N VAL A 9 -4.51 -0.42 -6.18
CA VAL A 9 -5.68 0.35 -5.76
C VAL A 9 -5.24 1.51 -4.90
N ILE A 10 -6.10 2.50 -4.84
CA ILE A 10 -5.93 3.62 -3.93
C ILE A 10 -6.94 3.44 -2.81
N LEU A 11 -6.45 3.45 -1.58
CA LEU A 11 -7.30 3.30 -0.41
C LEU A 11 -7.32 4.59 0.38
N LYS A 12 -8.49 5.01 0.76
CA LYS A 12 -8.65 6.15 1.65
C LYS A 12 -8.97 5.61 3.03
N LEU A 13 -8.16 5.97 4.01
CA LEU A 13 -8.32 5.43 5.35
C LEU A 13 -9.02 6.43 6.25
N VAL A 14 -9.65 5.92 7.31
CA VAL A 14 -10.36 6.79 8.25
C VAL A 14 -9.44 7.79 8.92
N SER A 15 -8.15 7.46 9.00
CA SER A 15 -7.17 8.38 9.59
C SER A 15 -6.81 9.54 8.67
N GLY A 16 -7.30 9.51 7.42
CA GLY A 16 -7.02 10.56 6.47
C GLY A 16 -5.98 10.24 5.44
N GLU A 17 -5.26 9.18 5.64
CA GLU A 17 -4.19 8.80 4.72
C GLU A 17 -4.75 8.25 3.43
N THR A 18 -4.02 8.48 2.35
CA THR A 18 -4.34 7.91 1.05
C THR A 18 -3.19 6.99 0.68
N ILE A 19 -3.50 5.71 0.49
CA ILE A 19 -2.49 4.68 0.29
C ILE A 19 -2.65 4.07 -1.09
N LEU A 20 -1.54 3.98 -1.80
CA LEU A 20 -1.48 3.31 -3.10
C LEU A 20 -0.78 1.98 -2.88
N CYS A 21 -1.44 0.88 -3.23
CA CYS A 21 -0.91 -0.44 -2.90
C CYS A 21 -1.47 -1.50 -3.84
N GLN A 22 -0.94 -2.70 -3.72
CA GLN A 22 -1.52 -3.88 -4.37
C GLN A 22 -2.32 -4.64 -3.33
N VAL A 23 -3.47 -5.16 -3.73
CA VAL A 23 -4.30 -5.96 -2.82
C VAL A 23 -4.07 -7.42 -3.11
N LEU A 24 -3.65 -8.16 -2.10
CA LEU A 24 -3.41 -9.59 -2.23
C LEU A 24 -4.60 -10.40 -1.76
N SER A 25 -5.33 -9.88 -0.81
CA SER A 25 -6.47 -10.59 -0.25
C SER A 25 -7.45 -9.58 0.33
N ASP A 26 -8.71 -9.84 0.14
CA ASP A 26 -9.77 -8.92 0.58
C ASP A 26 -10.89 -9.77 1.19
N THR A 27 -10.96 -9.78 2.50
CA THR A 27 -12.00 -10.52 3.21
C THR A 27 -12.95 -9.55 3.89
N ASP A 28 -13.93 -10.09 4.59
CA ASP A 28 -14.92 -9.25 5.27
C ASP A 28 -14.28 -8.33 6.30
N LYS A 29 -13.24 -8.81 6.95
CA LYS A 29 -12.67 -8.07 8.08
C LYS A 29 -11.31 -7.48 7.81
N ASN A 30 -10.55 -8.06 6.88
CA ASN A 30 -9.17 -7.69 6.68
C ASN A 30 -8.83 -7.58 5.23
N MET A 31 -7.83 -6.76 4.96
CA MET A 31 -7.28 -6.62 3.62
C MET A 31 -5.78 -6.78 3.73
N ILE A 32 -5.20 -7.64 2.90
CA ILE A 32 -3.76 -7.83 2.87
C ILE A 32 -3.24 -7.09 1.67
N ILE A 33 -2.29 -6.19 1.90
CA ILE A 33 -1.76 -5.33 0.85
C ILE A 33 -0.26 -5.49 0.75
N ARG A 34 0.25 -5.14 -0.43
CA ARG A 34 1.68 -5.18 -0.71
C ARG A 34 2.18 -3.83 -1.17
N ASP A 35 3.38 -3.47 -0.74
CA ASP A 35 4.09 -2.27 -1.18
C ASP A 35 3.26 -1.01 -1.06
N PRO A 36 2.78 -0.70 0.13
CA PRO A 36 1.96 0.49 0.30
C PRO A 36 2.80 1.75 0.27
N LEU A 37 2.36 2.71 -0.52
CA LEU A 37 2.95 4.04 -0.56
C LEU A 37 1.88 5.03 -0.17
N GLU A 38 2.24 5.98 0.67
CA GLU A 38 1.31 7.02 1.03
C GLU A 38 1.40 8.15 0.01
N ILE A 39 0.27 8.58 -0.49
CA ILE A 39 0.21 9.71 -1.42
C ILE A 39 0.07 10.96 -0.60
N ARG A 40 1.03 11.86 -0.73
CA ARG A 40 1.06 13.10 0.03
C ARG A 40 1.10 14.28 -0.91
N VAL A 41 0.63 15.41 -0.41
CA VAL A 41 0.64 16.65 -1.15
C VAL A 41 1.48 17.66 -0.38
N HIS A 42 2.40 18.26 -1.08
CA HIS A 42 3.23 19.31 -0.52
C HIS A 42 2.82 20.63 -1.16
N SER A 43 2.44 21.59 -0.34
CA SER A 43 2.03 22.90 -0.82
C SER A 43 3.08 23.91 -0.46
N GLN A 44 3.39 24.78 -1.41
CA GLN A 44 4.40 25.79 -1.23
C GLN A 44 3.87 27.13 -1.73
N THR A 45 4.02 28.15 -0.91
CA THR A 45 3.59 29.48 -1.28
C THR A 45 4.77 30.19 -1.96
N THR A 46 4.53 30.70 -3.15
CA THR A 46 5.54 31.43 -3.90
C THR A 46 5.00 32.81 -4.22
N SER A 47 5.83 33.65 -4.82
CA SER A 47 5.41 34.97 -5.24
C SER A 47 4.31 34.93 -6.29
N GLU A 48 4.14 33.79 -6.93
CA GLU A 48 3.13 33.62 -7.98
C GLU A 48 1.91 32.88 -7.49
N GLY A 49 1.85 32.58 -6.20
CA GLY A 49 0.70 31.89 -5.65
C GLY A 49 1.10 30.60 -4.97
N VAL A 50 0.14 29.70 -4.82
CA VAL A 50 0.36 28.45 -4.14
C VAL A 50 0.59 27.36 -5.18
N ARG A 51 1.65 26.58 -4.97
CA ARG A 51 1.98 25.47 -5.84
C ARG A 51 1.86 24.18 -5.03
N SER A 52 1.16 23.20 -5.55
CA SER A 52 1.00 21.92 -4.88
C SER A 52 1.66 20.83 -5.70
N THR A 53 2.36 19.96 -5.02
CA THR A 53 3.04 18.84 -5.65
C THR A 53 2.64 17.55 -4.94
N THR A 54 2.30 16.54 -5.70
CA THR A 54 1.97 15.24 -5.16
C THR A 54 3.24 14.38 -5.14
N TYR A 55 3.48 13.69 -4.04
CA TYR A 55 4.61 12.80 -3.97
C TYR A 55 4.22 11.55 -3.19
N TYR A 56 5.09 10.53 -3.28
CA TYR A 56 4.83 9.26 -2.65
C TYR A 56 5.85 9.02 -1.56
N ALA A 57 5.38 8.51 -0.44
CA ALA A 57 6.24 8.23 0.70
C ALA A 57 5.96 6.81 1.19
N ASP A 58 6.96 6.21 1.80
CA ASP A 58 6.75 4.90 2.42
C ASP A 58 5.72 5.04 3.53
N TRP A 59 4.76 4.14 3.54
CA TRP A 59 3.75 4.18 4.59
C TRP A 59 4.35 3.74 5.92
N PHE A 60 5.19 2.72 5.90
CA PHE A 60 5.90 2.29 7.10
C PHE A 60 7.37 2.61 6.96
N LEU A 61 7.85 3.48 7.82
CA LEU A 61 9.27 3.76 7.88
C LEU A 61 9.94 2.66 8.69
N ALA A 62 11.18 2.37 8.35
CA ALA A 62 12.00 1.45 9.13
C ALA A 62 11.48 0.01 9.12
N SER A 63 10.60 -0.34 8.21
CA SER A 63 10.13 -1.71 8.09
C SER A 63 10.68 -2.34 6.84
N LYS A 64 11.06 -3.59 6.94
CA LYS A 64 11.49 -4.35 5.77
C LYS A 64 10.33 -5.10 5.14
N SER A 65 9.21 -5.12 5.80
CA SER A 65 8.07 -5.89 5.31
C SER A 65 7.41 -5.18 4.15
N ARG A 66 7.14 -5.90 3.11
CA ARG A 66 6.43 -5.36 1.95
C ARG A 66 4.94 -5.64 2.01
N ILE A 67 4.52 -6.51 2.93
CA ILE A 67 3.13 -6.95 3.00
C ILE A 67 2.59 -6.57 4.36
N HIS A 68 1.40 -6.00 4.35
CA HIS A 68 0.78 -5.49 5.58
C HIS A 68 -0.69 -5.84 5.60
N MET A 69 -1.26 -5.90 6.78
CA MET A 69 -2.68 -6.13 6.94
C MET A 69 -3.36 -4.84 7.39
N ILE A 70 -4.51 -4.56 6.79
CA ILE A 70 -5.35 -3.45 7.20
C ILE A 70 -6.72 -4.00 7.57
N ARG A 71 -7.28 -3.50 8.66
CA ARG A 71 -8.63 -3.87 9.01
C ARG A 71 -9.60 -3.11 8.10
N LYS A 72 -10.58 -3.84 7.57
CA LYS A 72 -11.51 -3.24 6.62
C LYS A 72 -12.29 -2.08 7.22
N GLU A 73 -12.51 -2.11 8.51
CA GLU A 73 -13.25 -1.02 9.15
C GLU A 73 -12.50 0.31 9.06
N HIS A 74 -11.22 0.28 8.76
CA HIS A 74 -10.44 1.51 8.63
C HIS A 74 -10.39 2.04 7.20
N VAL A 75 -10.99 1.35 6.26
CA VAL A 75 -10.98 1.75 4.87
C VAL A 75 -12.30 2.46 4.55
N ILE A 76 -12.23 3.73 4.20
CA ILE A 76 -13.40 4.48 3.82
C ILE A 76 -13.80 4.16 2.39
N SER A 77 -12.82 4.09 1.51
CA SER A 77 -13.10 3.99 0.09
C SER A 77 -11.90 3.38 -0.63
N ALA A 78 -12.17 2.76 -1.75
CA ALA A 78 -11.14 2.20 -2.60
C ALA A 78 -11.42 2.61 -4.03
N ALA A 79 -10.37 2.87 -4.78
CA ALA A 79 -10.51 3.32 -6.16
C ALA A 79 -9.38 2.72 -7.00
N ILE A 80 -9.64 2.64 -8.28
CA ILE A 80 -8.63 2.16 -9.23
C ILE A 80 -7.84 3.39 -9.69
N PRO A 81 -6.52 3.36 -9.60
CA PRO A 81 -5.72 4.50 -10.03
C PRO A 81 -5.77 4.66 -11.54
N ASP A 82 -5.52 5.89 -11.99
CA ASP A 82 -5.43 6.13 -13.42
C ASP A 82 -4.11 5.56 -13.96
N ASP A 83 -3.97 5.59 -15.28
CA ASP A 83 -2.82 4.95 -15.91
C ASP A 83 -1.50 5.59 -15.52
N ALA A 84 -1.48 6.90 -15.39
CA ALA A 84 -0.24 7.58 -15.01
C ALA A 84 0.17 7.18 -13.61
N THR A 85 -0.77 7.09 -12.70
CA THR A 85 -0.49 6.69 -11.33
C THR A 85 0.00 5.25 -11.27
N LYS A 86 -0.61 4.37 -12.05
CA LYS A 86 -0.16 2.98 -12.10
C LYS A 86 1.27 2.88 -12.59
N THR A 87 1.60 3.63 -13.63
CA THR A 87 2.95 3.61 -14.17
C THR A 87 3.97 4.14 -13.17
N ASN A 88 3.62 5.23 -12.49
CA ASN A 88 4.50 5.78 -11.48
C ASN A 88 4.73 4.80 -10.34
N TYR A 89 3.66 4.17 -9.91
CA TYR A 89 3.75 3.19 -8.82
C TYR A 89 4.67 2.04 -9.22
N ALA A 90 4.47 1.48 -10.39
CA ALA A 90 5.29 0.37 -10.86
C ALA A 90 6.76 0.76 -10.91
N GLY A 91 7.04 1.96 -11.41
CA GLY A 91 8.41 2.43 -11.49
C GLY A 91 9.07 2.60 -10.13
N ILE A 92 8.32 3.13 -9.18
CA ILE A 92 8.84 3.33 -7.83
C ILE A 92 9.17 1.99 -7.17
N ILE A 93 8.25 1.04 -7.30
CA ILE A 93 8.45 -0.26 -6.66
C ILE A 93 9.64 -0.98 -7.29
N GLU A 94 9.76 -0.91 -8.59
CA GLU A 94 10.87 -1.52 -9.29
C GLU A 94 12.20 -0.96 -8.84
N ASN A 95 12.28 0.36 -8.76
CA ASN A 95 13.51 1.03 -8.36
C ASN A 95 13.84 0.77 -6.90
N ARG A 96 12.81 0.71 -6.07
CA ARG A 96 13.01 0.49 -4.65
C ARG A 96 13.66 -0.86 -4.39
N ASP A 97 13.25 -1.85 -5.15
CA ASP A 97 13.77 -3.19 -4.96
C ASP A 97 15.19 -3.34 -5.48
N GLY A 98 15.60 -2.41 -6.31
CA GLY A 98 16.94 -2.42 -6.83
C GLY A 98 17.14 -3.41 -7.96
N ALA A 99 16.60 -4.56 -7.85
CA ALA A 99 16.71 -5.57 -8.88
C ALA A 99 15.45 -6.41 -8.86
N PRO A 100 15.10 -6.99 -9.96
CA PRO A 100 13.91 -7.82 -10.04
C PRO A 100 14.14 -9.16 -9.34
N SER A 101 14.49 -9.08 -8.11
CA SER A 101 14.66 -10.28 -7.34
C SER A 101 13.29 -10.84 -7.00
N GLU A 102 13.30 -11.93 -6.31
CA GLU A 102 12.07 -12.54 -5.88
C GLU A 102 11.99 -12.56 -4.37
N PRO A 103 12.09 -11.45 -3.77
CA PRO A 103 12.16 -11.41 -2.31
C PRO A 103 10.94 -12.02 -1.67
N ASP A 104 9.82 -11.97 -2.35
CA ASP A 104 8.58 -12.48 -1.78
C ASP A 104 8.28 -13.90 -2.15
N LYS A 105 9.13 -14.48 -2.92
CA LYS A 105 8.83 -15.81 -3.42
C LYS A 105 8.53 -16.80 -2.31
N LYS A 106 9.27 -16.68 -1.23
CA LYS A 106 9.07 -17.56 -0.09
C LYS A 106 8.35 -16.90 1.05
N PHE A 107 7.90 -15.71 0.83
CA PHE A 107 7.21 -14.99 1.88
C PHE A 107 5.83 -15.62 2.09
N ASN A 108 5.50 -15.84 3.34
CA ASN A 108 4.19 -16.36 3.67
C ASN A 108 3.51 -15.36 4.59
N TRP A 109 2.68 -14.51 3.99
CA TRP A 109 2.02 -13.48 4.76
C TRP A 109 1.05 -14.08 5.79
N GLU A 110 0.56 -15.28 5.54
CA GLU A 110 -0.29 -15.93 6.51
C GLU A 110 0.46 -16.25 7.79
N GLN A 111 1.71 -16.62 7.66
CA GLN A 111 2.54 -16.84 8.83
C GLN A 111 2.85 -15.55 9.53
N GLN A 112 3.08 -14.51 8.75
CA GLN A 112 3.45 -13.23 9.36
C GLN A 112 2.32 -12.67 10.20
N PHE A 113 1.10 -12.77 9.72
CA PHE A 113 -0.01 -12.13 10.42
C PHE A 113 -0.75 -13.06 11.36
N ASP A 114 -0.70 -14.33 11.11
CA ASP A 114 -1.20 -15.30 12.09
C ASP A 114 -2.60 -14.97 12.57
N PHE A 115 -3.51 -14.78 11.65
CA PHE A 115 -4.81 -14.22 11.96
C PHE A 115 -5.63 -15.04 12.93
N GLY A 116 -5.68 -16.31 12.75
CA GLY A 116 -6.59 -17.12 13.54
C GLY A 116 -5.90 -18.04 14.50
N ASP A 117 -4.63 -17.98 14.52
CA ASP A 117 -3.85 -18.90 15.32
C ASP A 117 -3.35 -18.20 16.56
N THR A 118 -3.68 -18.71 17.67
CA THR A 118 -3.22 -18.15 18.92
C THR A 118 -2.12 -18.99 19.51
N SER A 119 -1.45 -19.71 18.71
CA SER A 119 -0.40 -20.59 19.17
C SER A 119 0.63 -19.80 19.99
N PRO A 120 0.94 -20.28 21.15
CA PRO A 120 1.86 -19.55 22.03
C PRO A 120 3.30 -19.68 21.62
N ASP A 121 3.60 -20.51 20.71
CA ASP A 121 4.99 -20.69 20.33
C ASP A 121 5.42 -19.73 19.23
N ARG A 122 4.68 -18.72 19.11
CA ARG A 122 5.02 -17.74 18.12
C ARG A 122 6.14 -16.91 18.61
#